data_81ad4988239f4f91e74a51047aa6cf05
#
_entry.id   81ad4988239f4f91e74a51047aa6cf05
#
_cell.length_a   1.000
_cell.length_b   1.000
_cell.length_c   1.000
_cell.angle_alpha   90.00
_cell.angle_beta   90.00
_cell.angle_gamma   90.00
#
_symmetry.space_group_name_H-M   'P 1'
#
loop_
_entity.id
_entity.type
_entity.pdbx_description
1 polymer ?
#
loop_
_entity_poly.entity_id
_entity_poly.type
_entity_poly.pdbx_seq_one_letter_code
_entity_poly.pdbx_strand_id
1 'polypeptide(L)'
;MFNAFFDVNGEVKTLYQLGVPNELAFQFLKLGTEDLEKVDAICIKHNMPIPTEMKLYYDITSGKYDAEYKYEEVCSAKTGKNAGEVFSEWISQIKDKA
;
A
#
# COMPACT_ATOMS: atom_id res chain seq x y z
N MET A 1 -7.67 2.88 2.39
CA MET A 1 -7.37 1.44 2.56
C MET A 1 -5.87 1.24 2.67
N PHE A 2 -5.43 0.41 3.57
CA PHE A 2 -4.05 -0.05 3.69
C PHE A 2 -3.97 -1.52 3.32
N ASN A 3 -2.99 -1.90 2.51
CA ASN A 3 -2.71 -3.29 2.18
C ASN A 3 -1.24 -3.46 1.77
N ALA A 4 -0.78 -4.69 1.74
CA ALA A 4 0.61 -5.01 1.40
C ALA A 4 0.70 -6.32 0.64
N PHE A 5 1.74 -6.42 -0.18
CA PHE A 5 2.14 -7.67 -0.81
C PHE A 5 3.66 -7.80 -0.75
N PHE A 6 4.16 -9.00 -1.01
CA PHE A 6 5.56 -9.33 -0.80
C PHE A 6 6.11 -10.09 -2.00
N ASP A 7 7.35 -9.78 -2.38
CA ASP A 7 8.10 -10.57 -3.35
C ASP A 7 9.04 -11.49 -2.57
N VAL A 8 8.77 -12.78 -2.65
CA VAL A 8 9.55 -13.81 -1.94
C VAL A 8 10.18 -14.73 -2.99
N ASN A 9 11.47 -14.58 -3.21
CA ASN A 9 12.24 -15.37 -4.20
C ASN A 9 11.65 -15.30 -5.62
N GLY A 10 11.19 -14.12 -6.02
CA GLY A 10 10.60 -13.91 -7.34
C GLY A 10 9.10 -14.19 -7.42
N GLU A 11 8.48 -14.66 -6.35
CA GLU A 11 7.03 -14.86 -6.29
C GLU A 11 6.35 -13.73 -5.52
N VAL A 12 5.36 -13.09 -6.14
CA VAL A 12 4.55 -12.06 -5.50
C VAL A 12 3.42 -12.74 -4.72
N LYS A 13 3.39 -12.49 -3.41
CA LYS A 13 2.38 -13.06 -2.52
C LYS A 13 1.69 -11.98 -1.71
N THR A 14 0.38 -12.09 -1.54
CA THR A 14 -0.37 -11.25 -0.61
C THR A 14 -0.11 -11.72 0.82
N LEU A 15 -0.52 -10.89 1.80
CA LEU A 15 -0.37 -11.23 3.21
C LEU A 15 -0.99 -12.57 3.58
N TYR A 16 -2.15 -12.88 3.01
CA TYR A 16 -2.85 -14.15 3.27
C TYR A 16 -2.14 -15.35 2.64
N GLN A 17 -1.52 -15.16 1.48
CA GLN A 17 -0.78 -16.22 0.78
C GLN A 17 0.53 -16.60 1.46
N LEU A 18 1.04 -15.76 2.36
CA LEU A 18 2.22 -16.07 3.17
C LEU A 18 1.96 -17.10 4.27
N GLY A 19 0.70 -17.47 4.52
CA GLY A 19 0.35 -18.39 5.58
C GLY A 19 0.35 -17.77 6.98
N VAL A 20 0.32 -16.45 7.06
CA VAL A 20 0.22 -15.73 8.34
C VAL A 20 -1.16 -15.98 8.96
N PRO A 21 -1.25 -16.26 10.28
CA PRO A 21 -2.54 -16.40 10.94
C PRO A 21 -3.43 -15.17 10.72
N ASN A 22 -4.73 -15.41 10.51
CA ASN A 22 -5.69 -14.33 10.22
C ASN A 22 -5.68 -13.22 11.27
N GLU A 23 -5.50 -13.57 12.52
CA GLU A 23 -5.43 -12.61 13.63
C GLU A 23 -4.26 -11.65 13.48
N LEU A 24 -3.08 -12.15 13.13
CA LEU A 24 -1.89 -11.32 12.90
C LEU A 24 -2.03 -10.48 11.64
N ALA A 25 -2.60 -11.04 10.56
CA ALA A 25 -2.87 -10.31 9.33
C ALA A 25 -3.82 -9.14 9.60
N PHE A 26 -4.87 -9.36 10.37
CA PHE A 26 -5.82 -8.33 10.75
C PHE A 26 -5.17 -7.22 11.57
N GLN A 27 -4.34 -7.58 12.56
CA GLN A 27 -3.60 -6.61 13.37
C GLN A 27 -2.64 -5.77 12.53
N PHE A 28 -1.95 -6.39 11.59
CA PHE A 28 -1.04 -5.70 10.68
C PHE A 28 -1.78 -4.64 9.84
N LEU A 29 -2.90 -5.02 9.24
CA LEU A 29 -3.71 -4.11 8.43
C LEU A 29 -4.30 -2.97 9.28
N LYS A 30 -4.71 -3.27 10.51
CA LYS A 30 -5.22 -2.27 11.44
C LYS A 30 -4.16 -1.24 11.81
N LEU A 31 -2.95 -1.68 12.14
CA LEU A 31 -1.84 -0.79 12.46
C LEU A 31 -1.47 0.10 11.29
N GLY A 32 -1.43 -0.45 10.06
CA GLY A 32 -1.16 0.32 8.86
C GLY A 32 -2.22 1.39 8.62
N THR A 33 -3.49 1.07 8.83
CA THR A 33 -4.60 2.03 8.72
C THR A 33 -4.48 3.15 9.75
N GLU A 34 -4.16 2.81 11.01
CA GLU A 34 -3.94 3.80 12.07
C GLU A 34 -2.78 4.74 11.74
N ASP A 35 -1.70 4.22 11.18
CA ASP A 35 -0.55 5.02 10.77
C ASP A 35 -0.91 6.00 9.62
N LEU A 36 -1.74 5.57 8.68
CA LEU A 36 -2.25 6.47 7.62
C LEU A 36 -3.09 7.59 8.20
N GLU A 37 -3.94 7.31 9.19
CA GLU A 37 -4.72 8.35 9.88
C GLU A 37 -3.82 9.37 10.58
N LYS A 38 -2.71 8.93 11.17
CA LYS A 38 -1.71 9.82 11.78
C LYS A 38 -1.03 10.70 10.74
N VAL A 39 -0.70 10.16 9.58
CA VAL A 39 -0.12 10.94 8.48
C VAL A 39 -1.09 12.01 8.01
N ASP A 40 -2.37 11.66 7.83
CA ASP A 40 -3.41 12.62 7.46
C ASP A 40 -3.53 13.76 8.48
N ALA A 41 -3.53 13.43 9.76
CA ALA A 41 -3.60 14.41 10.84
C ALA A 41 -2.40 15.37 10.84
N ILE A 42 -1.19 14.86 10.58
CA ILE A 42 0.02 15.68 10.47
C ILE A 42 -0.07 16.61 9.28
N CYS A 43 -0.53 16.13 8.12
CA CYS A 43 -0.71 16.96 6.93
C CYS A 43 -1.70 18.10 7.19
N ILE A 44 -2.83 17.81 7.83
CA ILE A 44 -3.83 18.82 8.18
C ILE A 44 -3.23 19.87 9.14
N LYS A 45 -2.51 19.43 10.16
CA LYS A 45 -1.89 20.32 11.15
C LYS A 45 -0.91 21.30 10.52
N HIS A 46 -0.18 20.89 9.48
CA HIS A 46 0.85 21.71 8.83
C HIS A 46 0.38 22.32 7.49
N ASN A 47 -0.93 22.28 7.20
CA ASN A 47 -1.51 22.79 5.95
C ASN A 47 -0.85 22.17 4.69
N MET A 48 -0.48 20.89 4.78
CA MET A 48 0.10 20.15 3.66
C MET A 48 -0.97 19.36 2.92
N PRO A 49 -0.82 19.17 1.59
CA PRO A 49 -1.73 18.30 0.85
C PRO A 49 -1.70 16.88 1.40
N ILE A 50 -2.86 16.25 1.47
CA ILE A 50 -2.98 14.83 1.85
C ILE A 50 -2.80 13.98 0.61
N PRO A 51 -1.84 13.05 0.57
CA PRO A 51 -1.68 12.14 -0.57
C PRO A 51 -2.94 11.29 -0.78
N THR A 52 -3.36 11.16 -2.03
CA THR A 52 -4.48 10.29 -2.42
C THR A 52 -4.05 8.82 -2.55
N GLU A 53 -2.77 8.61 -2.85
CA GLU A 53 -2.18 7.29 -2.94
C GLU A 53 -0.73 7.35 -2.46
N MET A 54 -0.32 6.35 -1.69
CA MET A 54 1.07 6.15 -1.26
C MET A 54 1.47 4.72 -1.56
N LYS A 55 2.59 4.55 -2.27
CA LYS A 55 3.21 3.26 -2.54
C LYS A 55 4.59 3.25 -1.90
N LEU A 56 4.81 2.32 -0.98
CA LEU A 56 6.07 2.17 -0.27
C LEU A 56 6.76 0.87 -0.68
N TYR A 57 8.04 0.96 -0.96
CA TYR A 57 8.88 -0.18 -1.37
C TYR A 57 10.00 -0.34 -0.36
N TYR A 58 10.23 -1.55 0.07
CA TYR A 58 11.36 -1.88 0.94
C TYR A 58 12.03 -3.16 0.47
N ASP A 59 13.34 -3.09 0.19
CA ASP A 59 14.14 -4.24 -0.17
C ASP A 59 14.96 -4.67 1.06
N ILE A 60 14.62 -5.81 1.62
CA ILE A 60 15.26 -6.34 2.82
C ILE A 60 16.75 -6.65 2.58
N THR A 61 17.07 -7.16 1.39
CA THR A 61 18.44 -7.56 1.05
C THR A 61 19.40 -6.38 0.96
N SER A 62 18.98 -5.31 0.26
CA SER A 62 19.81 -4.11 0.06
C SER A 62 19.58 -3.04 1.11
N GLY A 63 18.48 -3.12 1.86
CA GLY A 63 18.06 -2.09 2.79
C GLY A 63 17.54 -0.83 2.11
N LYS A 64 17.31 -0.87 0.79
CA LYS A 64 16.78 0.27 0.05
C LYS A 64 15.32 0.48 0.35
N TYR A 65 14.95 1.75 0.49
CA TYR A 65 13.58 2.19 0.70
C TYR A 65 13.23 3.24 -0.34
N ASP A 66 12.04 3.12 -0.90
CA ASP A 66 11.52 4.09 -1.86
C ASP A 66 10.03 4.31 -1.61
N ALA A 67 9.53 5.48 -2.00
CA ALA A 67 8.14 5.85 -1.80
C ALA A 67 7.65 6.70 -2.96
N GLU A 68 6.44 6.41 -3.41
CA GLU A 68 5.73 7.20 -4.41
C GLU A 68 4.45 7.76 -3.82
N TYR A 69 4.17 9.03 -4.07
CA TYR A 69 2.98 9.72 -3.58
C TYR A 69 2.22 10.31 -4.76
N LYS A 70 0.89 10.17 -4.72
CA LYS A 70 0.00 10.82 -5.68
C LYS A 70 -0.96 11.73 -4.94
N TYR A 71 -1.31 12.85 -5.58
CA TYR A 71 -2.23 13.85 -5.04
C TYR A 71 -3.46 14.05 -5.94
N GLU A 72 -3.51 13.37 -7.07
CA GLU A 72 -4.64 13.34 -7.98
C GLU A 72 -5.64 12.26 -7.59
N GLU A 73 -6.86 12.33 -8.12
CA GLU A 73 -7.87 11.29 -7.87
C GLU A 73 -7.44 9.95 -8.47
N VAL A 74 -7.35 8.92 -7.64
CA VAL A 74 -7.02 7.55 -8.04
C VAL A 74 -8.24 6.66 -7.94
N CYS A 75 -8.97 6.76 -6.83
CA CYS A 75 -10.18 5.98 -6.57
C CYS A 75 -11.37 6.95 -6.50
N SER A 76 -12.13 7.05 -7.57
CA SER A 76 -13.27 7.98 -7.64
C SER A 76 -14.25 7.56 -8.73
N ALA A 77 -15.38 8.26 -8.80
CA ALA A 77 -16.35 8.10 -9.88
C ALA A 77 -15.75 8.46 -11.26
N LYS A 78 -14.76 9.35 -11.30
CA LYS A 78 -14.06 9.73 -12.55
C LYS A 78 -13.18 8.65 -13.08
N THR A 79 -12.42 7.97 -12.19
CA THR A 79 -11.51 6.89 -12.59
C THR A 79 -12.25 5.57 -12.74
N GLY A 80 -13.42 5.43 -12.13
CA GLY A 80 -14.18 4.18 -12.11
C GLY A 80 -13.53 3.08 -11.30
N LYS A 81 -12.56 3.40 -10.45
CA LYS A 81 -11.77 2.43 -9.68
C LYS A 81 -12.00 2.58 -8.18
N ASN A 82 -12.01 1.45 -7.48
CA ASN A 82 -11.94 1.43 -6.02
C ASN A 82 -10.54 1.05 -5.54
N ALA A 83 -10.30 1.15 -4.24
CA ALA A 83 -8.98 0.88 -3.66
C ALA A 83 -8.50 -0.56 -3.89
N GLY A 84 -9.40 -1.54 -3.85
CA GLY A 84 -9.05 -2.93 -4.10
C GLY A 84 -8.61 -3.18 -5.55
N GLU A 85 -9.26 -2.54 -6.51
CA GLU A 85 -8.90 -2.64 -7.93
C GLU A 85 -7.53 -2.02 -8.19
N VAL A 86 -7.26 -0.84 -7.63
CA VAL A 86 -5.96 -0.16 -7.77
C VAL A 86 -4.85 -1.03 -7.16
N PHE A 87 -5.08 -1.62 -6.01
CA PHE A 87 -4.12 -2.53 -5.38
C PHE A 87 -3.85 -3.76 -6.24
N SER A 88 -4.88 -4.38 -6.81
CA SER A 88 -4.74 -5.52 -7.70
C SER A 88 -3.98 -5.18 -8.98
N GLU A 89 -4.23 -4.01 -9.56
CA GLU A 89 -3.48 -3.52 -10.72
C GLU A 89 -1.99 -3.35 -10.41
N TRP A 90 -1.67 -2.82 -9.24
CA TRP A 90 -0.28 -2.66 -8.81
C TRP A 90 0.43 -4.02 -8.71
N ILE A 91 -0.22 -5.01 -8.09
CA ILE A 91 0.32 -6.38 -8.02
C ILE A 91 0.60 -6.92 -9.43
N SER A 92 -0.34 -6.76 -10.35
CA SER A 92 -0.18 -7.21 -11.73
C SER A 92 0.99 -6.55 -12.43
N GLN A 93 1.18 -5.24 -12.24
CA GLN A 93 2.31 -4.49 -12.79
C GLN A 93 3.65 -5.03 -12.28
N ILE A 94 3.74 -5.35 -11.00
CA ILE A 94 4.96 -5.90 -10.40
C ILE A 94 5.24 -7.32 -10.92
N LYS A 95 4.21 -8.16 -11.04
CA LYS A 95 4.35 -9.51 -11.62
C LYS A 95 4.85 -9.48 -13.06
N ASP A 96 4.37 -8.53 -13.86
CA ASP A 96 4.77 -8.40 -15.28
C ASP A 96 6.21 -7.95 -15.44
N LYS A 97 6.79 -7.30 -14.44
CA LYS A 97 8.19 -6.85 -14.43
C LYS A 97 9.16 -7.90 -13.89
N ALA A 98 8.63 -8.90 -13.21
CA ALA A 98 9.44 -9.92 -12.56
C ALA A 98 9.99 -10.97 -13.55
#